data_42fbc98ecec2214695696057a34dc3d1
#
_entry.id   42fbc98ecec2214695696057a34dc3d1
#
_cell.length_a   1.000
_cell.length_b   1.000
_cell.length_c   1.000
_cell.angle_alpha   90.00
_cell.angle_beta   90.00
_cell.angle_gamma   90.00
#
_symmetry.space_group_name_H-M   'P 1'
#
loop_
_entity.id
_entity.type
_entity.pdbx_description
1 polymer ?
#
loop_
_entity_poly.entity_id
_entity_poly.type
_entity_poly.pdbx_seq_one_letter_code
_entity_poly.pdbx_strand_id
1 'polypeptide(L)'
;TAAPGLPDTPALLRFAGAGLAGCSAAALGVNALRDHVTPMPWVAALTAGLLLLGGLALALQAGTDTPARVARLTAPLLGFGAGLALPVAASPGAGRVAFVAGCAVGTALAGTARICAGRRDGAARVAMTALALLGSLGVVGILLGWPSYAVAALAAGLGPIAVRLLPGLGLEVPDEQLVDVERLSTTVWSAREVRVPRRRRVRVEEIATQFRHARDIVAAGTVWASAVVLLATAVLLSTAGRGAVARWGAFALCLLLALAMGYQSRSVRDRLPRYALLTSATVLVLEAVVALRQVGGLDTLVIAIAALVVTGVLVLAGSVALGRGWHSTRLSRLADALESVAVVLSLPAAIVAADGIEAFRRMTSG
;
A
#
# COMPACT_ATOMS: atom_id res chain seq x y z
N THR A 1 20.42 -24.50 16.47
CA THR A 1 19.52 -23.38 16.15
C THR A 1 20.01 -22.16 16.89
N ALA A 2 20.89 -21.37 16.26
CA ALA A 2 21.33 -20.10 16.81
C ALA A 2 20.10 -19.16 16.91
N ALA A 3 19.89 -18.58 18.07
CA ALA A 3 18.89 -17.53 18.25
C ALA A 3 19.19 -16.42 17.23
N PRO A 4 18.16 -15.82 16.59
CA PRO A 4 18.38 -14.69 15.70
C PRO A 4 19.03 -13.57 16.51
N GLY A 5 20.30 -13.30 16.24
CA GLY A 5 21.05 -12.23 16.88
C GLY A 5 20.32 -10.90 16.70
N LEU A 6 20.35 -10.05 17.73
CA LEU A 6 19.89 -8.67 17.64
C LEU A 6 20.57 -8.02 16.42
N PRO A 7 19.82 -7.24 15.60
CA PRO A 7 20.41 -6.55 14.47
C PRO A 7 21.54 -5.64 14.96
N ASP A 8 22.66 -5.66 14.24
CA ASP A 8 23.82 -4.83 14.57
C ASP A 8 23.44 -3.36 14.68
N THR A 9 24.02 -2.66 15.66
CA THR A 9 23.74 -1.25 15.96
C THR A 9 23.71 -0.34 14.70
N PRO A 10 24.62 -0.50 13.70
CA PRO A 10 24.55 0.29 12.48
C PRO A 10 23.31 -0.04 11.60
N ALA A 11 22.81 -1.26 11.66
CA ALA A 11 21.57 -1.61 10.95
C ALA A 11 20.36 -0.94 11.61
N LEU A 12 20.26 -0.92 12.93
CA LEU A 12 19.22 -0.21 13.68
C LEU A 12 19.22 1.30 13.39
N LEU A 13 20.40 1.95 13.36
CA LEU A 13 20.51 3.37 13.02
C LEU A 13 20.05 3.66 11.59
N ARG A 14 20.37 2.80 10.63
CA ARG A 14 19.88 2.93 9.24
C ARG A 14 18.35 2.78 9.17
N PHE A 15 17.78 1.83 9.89
CA PHE A 15 16.32 1.65 9.99
C PHE A 15 15.63 2.86 10.62
N ALA A 16 16.20 3.37 11.73
CA ALA A 16 15.65 4.55 12.39
C ALA A 16 15.75 5.80 11.51
N GLY A 17 16.90 6.01 10.85
CA GLY A 17 17.08 7.12 9.92
C GLY A 17 16.14 7.04 8.71
N ALA A 18 15.99 5.85 8.13
CA ALA A 18 15.06 5.61 7.03
C ALA A 18 13.60 5.80 7.46
N GLY A 19 13.23 5.35 8.66
CA GLY A 19 11.91 5.56 9.24
C GLY A 19 11.61 7.05 9.46
N LEU A 20 12.53 7.79 10.06
CA LEU A 20 12.39 9.23 10.27
C LEU A 20 12.27 10.00 8.95
N ALA A 21 13.10 9.65 7.96
CA ALA A 21 13.04 10.27 6.65
C ALA A 21 11.71 9.96 5.92
N GLY A 22 11.22 8.70 6.02
CA GLY A 22 9.93 8.31 5.48
C GLY A 22 8.77 9.05 6.16
N CYS A 23 8.77 9.16 7.48
CA CYS A 23 7.77 9.92 8.24
C CYS A 23 7.81 11.41 7.89
N SER A 24 8.99 12.01 7.76
CA SER A 24 9.11 13.42 7.38
C SER A 24 8.63 13.66 5.95
N ALA A 25 8.95 12.77 5.01
CA ALA A 25 8.44 12.84 3.64
C ALA A 25 6.91 12.70 3.59
N ALA A 26 6.34 11.78 4.37
CA ALA A 26 4.90 11.61 4.49
C ALA A 26 4.23 12.84 5.11
N ALA A 27 4.80 13.41 6.17
CA ALA A 27 4.30 14.63 6.79
C ALA A 27 4.33 15.82 5.84
N LEU A 28 5.41 15.98 5.07
CA LEU A 28 5.50 17.00 4.02
C LEU A 28 4.43 16.79 2.96
N GLY A 29 4.21 15.53 2.52
CA GLY A 29 3.19 15.19 1.54
C GLY A 29 1.79 15.55 2.00
N VAL A 30 1.42 15.17 3.22
CA VAL A 30 0.12 15.50 3.80
C VAL A 30 -0.06 17.01 3.95
N ASN A 31 0.97 17.73 4.42
CA ASN A 31 0.91 19.18 4.56
C ASN A 31 0.83 19.92 3.20
N ALA A 32 1.57 19.43 2.20
CA ALA A 32 1.51 19.99 0.84
C ALA A 32 0.11 19.85 0.19
N LEU A 33 -0.58 18.74 0.50
CA LEU A 33 -1.95 18.49 0.02
C LEU A 33 -3.02 19.30 0.77
N ARG A 34 -2.69 19.81 1.96
CA ARG A 34 -3.62 20.61 2.80
C ARG A 34 -3.70 22.08 2.44
N ASP A 35 -2.87 22.59 1.56
CA ASP A 35 -2.76 24.01 1.19
C ASP A 35 -2.56 24.99 2.37
N HIS A 36 -2.19 24.50 3.57
CA HIS A 36 -2.18 25.28 4.79
C HIS A 36 -0.79 25.75 5.26
N VAL A 37 0.26 25.25 4.65
CA VAL A 37 1.63 25.65 5.02
C VAL A 37 2.34 26.19 3.80
N THR A 38 2.63 27.48 3.82
CA THR A 38 3.58 28.10 2.88
C THR A 38 4.97 28.03 3.51
N PRO A 39 5.75 26.94 3.33
CA PRO A 39 7.13 26.93 3.78
C PRO A 39 7.90 27.98 2.99
N MET A 40 8.88 28.63 3.62
CA MET A 40 9.77 29.51 2.89
C MET A 40 10.39 28.76 1.71
N PRO A 41 10.35 29.31 0.47
CA PRO A 41 10.72 28.57 -0.74
C PRO A 41 12.11 27.91 -0.68
N TRP A 42 13.07 28.61 -0.05
CA TRP A 42 14.43 28.08 0.11
C TRP A 42 14.50 26.88 1.07
N VAL A 43 13.66 26.83 2.12
CA VAL A 43 13.59 25.68 3.05
C VAL A 43 13.02 24.47 2.33
N ALA A 44 11.98 24.65 1.54
CA ALA A 44 11.40 23.58 0.75
C ALA A 44 12.38 23.06 -0.32
N ALA A 45 13.09 23.96 -1.00
CA ALA A 45 14.11 23.58 -1.97
C ALA A 45 15.30 22.83 -1.34
N LEU A 46 15.78 23.30 -0.19
CA LEU A 46 16.86 22.63 0.55
C LEU A 46 16.42 21.25 1.05
N THR A 47 15.22 21.14 1.57
CA THR A 47 14.64 19.86 2.02
C THR A 47 14.49 18.88 0.85
N ALA A 48 13.99 19.35 -0.30
CA ALA A 48 13.91 18.56 -1.51
C ALA A 48 15.27 18.06 -1.97
N GLY A 49 16.29 18.94 -1.97
CA GLY A 49 17.65 18.58 -2.33
C GLY A 49 18.26 17.51 -1.41
N LEU A 50 18.12 17.68 -0.09
CA LEU A 50 18.60 16.70 0.89
C LEU A 50 17.89 15.35 0.76
N LEU A 51 16.56 15.34 0.58
CA LEU A 51 15.79 14.11 0.38
C LEU A 51 16.18 13.42 -0.94
N LEU A 52 16.40 14.18 -2.02
CA LEU A 52 16.84 13.65 -3.30
C LEU A 52 18.23 13.01 -3.21
N LEU A 53 19.18 13.72 -2.62
CA LEU A 53 20.55 13.22 -2.42
C LEU A 53 20.57 11.98 -1.52
N GLY A 54 19.82 12.01 -0.40
CA GLY A 54 19.66 10.86 0.48
C GLY A 54 19.02 9.66 -0.22
N GLY A 55 17.97 9.91 -0.98
CA GLY A 55 17.29 8.88 -1.77
C GLY A 55 18.20 8.27 -2.84
N LEU A 56 18.96 9.09 -3.55
CA LEU A 56 19.94 8.63 -4.54
C LEU A 56 21.06 7.81 -3.88
N ALA A 57 21.62 8.29 -2.77
CA ALA A 57 22.65 7.57 -2.02
C ALA A 57 22.17 6.18 -1.56
N LEU A 58 20.90 6.06 -1.12
CA LEU A 58 20.29 4.79 -0.74
C LEU A 58 19.99 3.90 -1.96
N ALA A 59 19.55 4.49 -3.08
CA ALA A 59 19.28 3.76 -4.32
C ALA A 59 20.55 3.15 -4.93
N LEU A 60 21.67 3.84 -4.82
CA LEU A 60 22.98 3.40 -5.35
C LEU A 60 23.66 2.35 -4.47
N GLN A 61 23.14 2.04 -3.27
CA GLN A 61 23.75 1.03 -2.42
C GLN A 61 23.69 -0.35 -3.10
N ALA A 62 24.87 -0.83 -3.49
CA ALA A 62 25.05 -2.17 -3.99
C ALA A 62 25.09 -3.16 -2.81
N GLY A 63 24.43 -4.32 -2.96
CA GLY A 63 24.44 -5.38 -1.96
C GLY A 63 23.14 -6.17 -1.94
N THR A 64 23.21 -7.41 -1.46
CA THR A 64 22.05 -8.31 -1.28
C THR A 64 21.64 -8.43 0.18
N ASP A 65 22.36 -7.76 1.07
CA ASP A 65 22.18 -7.81 2.52
C ASP A 65 20.87 -7.15 2.95
N THR A 66 20.35 -7.54 4.12
CA THR A 66 19.13 -6.96 4.68
C THR A 66 19.15 -5.44 4.77
N PRO A 67 20.25 -4.78 5.23
CA PRO A 67 20.29 -3.32 5.28
C PRO A 67 20.25 -2.66 3.89
N ALA A 68 20.87 -3.27 2.88
CA ALA A 68 20.83 -2.74 1.51
C ALA A 68 19.40 -2.88 0.91
N ARG A 69 18.66 -3.96 1.23
CA ARG A 69 17.26 -4.12 0.81
C ARG A 69 16.36 -3.05 1.42
N VAL A 70 16.53 -2.78 2.72
CA VAL A 70 15.75 -1.74 3.39
C VAL A 70 16.07 -0.36 2.84
N ALA A 71 17.37 -0.06 2.61
CA ALA A 71 17.79 1.18 1.98
C ALA A 71 17.12 1.41 0.62
N ARG A 72 17.06 0.36 -0.21
CA ARG A 72 16.40 0.42 -1.52
C ARG A 72 14.87 0.56 -1.44
N LEU A 73 14.24 0.04 -0.40
CA LEU A 73 12.79 0.23 -0.16
C LEU A 73 12.48 1.65 0.30
N THR A 74 13.41 2.30 1.01
CA THR A 74 13.21 3.68 1.50
C THR A 74 13.60 4.74 0.48
N ALA A 75 14.48 4.45 -0.46
CA ALA A 75 14.89 5.39 -1.51
C ALA A 75 13.70 5.99 -2.30
N PRO A 76 12.71 5.21 -2.76
CA PRO A 76 11.53 5.76 -3.43
C PRO A 76 10.68 6.66 -2.54
N LEU A 77 10.61 6.41 -1.22
CA LEU A 77 9.88 7.27 -0.27
C LEU A 77 10.56 8.64 -0.13
N LEU A 78 11.90 8.67 -0.07
CA LEU A 78 12.64 9.92 -0.06
C LEU A 78 12.47 10.68 -1.37
N GLY A 79 12.48 9.98 -2.51
CA GLY A 79 12.20 10.56 -3.82
C GLY A 79 10.81 11.15 -3.90
N PHE A 80 9.81 10.44 -3.38
CA PHE A 80 8.44 10.95 -3.29
C PHE A 80 8.40 12.24 -2.46
N GLY A 81 9.01 12.27 -1.28
CA GLY A 81 9.11 13.47 -0.45
C GLY A 81 9.82 14.62 -1.14
N ALA A 82 10.92 14.35 -1.84
CA ALA A 82 11.65 15.36 -2.63
C ALA A 82 10.78 15.97 -3.73
N GLY A 83 10.11 15.13 -4.51
CA GLY A 83 9.21 15.58 -5.57
C GLY A 83 7.97 16.31 -5.07
N LEU A 84 7.50 16.03 -3.84
CA LEU A 84 6.45 16.81 -3.19
C LEU A 84 6.92 18.22 -2.82
N ALA A 85 8.15 18.35 -2.30
CA ALA A 85 8.66 19.61 -1.81
C ALA A 85 9.00 20.61 -2.94
N LEU A 86 9.42 20.14 -4.11
CA LEU A 86 9.85 20.99 -5.23
C LEU A 86 8.74 21.92 -5.76
N PRO A 87 7.55 21.44 -6.16
CA PRO A 87 6.50 22.33 -6.67
C PRO A 87 5.91 23.26 -5.60
N VAL A 88 5.88 22.83 -4.33
CA VAL A 88 5.44 23.66 -3.21
C VAL A 88 6.39 24.84 -3.00
N ALA A 89 7.70 24.67 -3.25
CA ALA A 89 8.67 25.76 -3.23
C ALA A 89 8.42 26.79 -4.35
N ALA A 90 7.90 26.35 -5.51
CA ALA A 90 7.68 27.21 -6.67
C ALA A 90 6.36 27.95 -6.62
N SER A 91 5.28 27.31 -6.15
CA SER A 91 3.95 27.91 -6.06
C SER A 91 3.11 27.33 -4.92
N PRO A 92 2.70 28.18 -3.95
CA PRO A 92 1.69 27.77 -2.95
C PRO A 92 0.38 27.37 -3.66
N GLY A 93 -0.19 26.22 -3.32
CA GLY A 93 -1.42 25.72 -3.96
C GLY A 93 -1.18 24.66 -5.06
N ALA A 94 0.08 24.37 -5.41
CA ALA A 94 0.42 23.32 -6.37
C ALA A 94 0.33 21.87 -5.82
N GLY A 95 -0.43 21.63 -4.74
CA GLY A 95 -0.45 20.34 -4.02
C GLY A 95 -0.74 19.12 -4.91
N ARG A 96 -1.61 19.25 -5.92
CA ARG A 96 -1.89 18.17 -6.88
C ARG A 96 -0.70 17.88 -7.79
N VAL A 97 -0.08 18.95 -8.30
CA VAL A 97 1.12 18.83 -9.15
C VAL A 97 2.29 18.27 -8.33
N ALA A 98 2.42 18.71 -7.06
CA ALA A 98 3.41 18.20 -6.13
C ALA A 98 3.26 16.69 -5.91
N PHE A 99 2.03 16.20 -5.74
CA PHE A 99 1.78 14.77 -5.61
C PHE A 99 2.25 13.96 -6.83
N VAL A 100 1.90 14.43 -8.05
CA VAL A 100 2.33 13.78 -9.29
C VAL A 100 3.86 13.83 -9.46
N ALA A 101 4.47 14.99 -9.15
CA ALA A 101 5.92 15.14 -9.16
C ALA A 101 6.59 14.20 -8.15
N GLY A 102 6.01 14.06 -6.94
CA GLY A 102 6.46 13.11 -5.93
C GLY A 102 6.44 11.68 -6.45
N CYS A 103 5.34 11.26 -7.05
CA CYS A 103 5.23 9.94 -7.67
C CYS A 103 6.27 9.74 -8.80
N ALA A 104 6.49 10.73 -9.63
CA ALA A 104 7.46 10.66 -10.74
C ALA A 104 8.91 10.52 -10.23
N VAL A 105 9.32 11.35 -9.28
CA VAL A 105 10.67 11.29 -8.69
C VAL A 105 10.86 9.99 -7.90
N GLY A 106 9.86 9.57 -7.12
CA GLY A 106 9.90 8.30 -6.41
C GLY A 106 10.00 7.10 -7.35
N THR A 107 9.26 7.11 -8.47
CA THR A 107 9.35 6.08 -9.53
C THR A 107 10.75 6.06 -10.17
N ALA A 108 11.32 7.21 -10.46
CA ALA A 108 12.68 7.32 -11.00
C ALA A 108 13.73 6.74 -10.05
N LEU A 109 13.65 7.06 -8.74
CA LEU A 109 14.56 6.47 -7.74
C LEU A 109 14.33 4.97 -7.51
N ALA A 110 13.09 4.48 -7.59
CA ALA A 110 12.83 3.05 -7.61
C ALA A 110 13.43 2.36 -8.83
N GLY A 111 13.37 3.01 -9.99
CA GLY A 111 14.01 2.55 -11.21
C GLY A 111 15.54 2.49 -11.12
N THR A 112 16.18 3.52 -10.57
CA THR A 112 17.63 3.53 -10.33
C THR A 112 18.04 2.44 -9.33
N ALA A 113 17.31 2.28 -8.23
CA ALA A 113 17.54 1.22 -7.25
C ALA A 113 17.45 -0.17 -7.90
N ARG A 114 16.48 -0.38 -8.80
CA ARG A 114 16.30 -1.63 -9.55
C ARG A 114 17.45 -1.91 -10.52
N ILE A 115 17.95 -0.87 -11.19
CA ILE A 115 19.08 -1.02 -12.11
C ILE A 115 20.35 -1.39 -11.34
N CYS A 116 20.63 -0.72 -10.21
CA CYS A 116 21.81 -0.96 -9.38
C CYS A 116 21.76 -2.32 -8.65
N ALA A 117 20.59 -2.76 -8.22
CA ALA A 117 20.42 -4.07 -7.56
C ALA A 117 20.33 -5.25 -8.53
N GLY A 118 20.29 -4.97 -9.84
CA GLY A 118 20.00 -5.95 -10.87
C GLY A 118 18.49 -6.14 -11.07
N ARG A 119 18.10 -6.52 -12.31
CA ARG A 119 16.69 -6.62 -12.75
C ARG A 119 15.80 -7.59 -11.93
N ARG A 120 16.39 -8.33 -10.98
CA ARG A 120 15.70 -9.32 -10.15
C ARG A 120 15.19 -8.78 -8.80
N ASP A 121 15.37 -7.49 -8.49
CA ASP A 121 14.84 -6.90 -7.24
C ASP A 121 13.32 -6.69 -7.35
N GLY A 122 12.54 -7.63 -6.78
CA GLY A 122 11.08 -7.57 -6.77
C GLY A 122 10.53 -6.42 -5.96
N ALA A 123 11.20 -6.02 -4.89
CA ALA A 123 10.75 -4.95 -4.01
C ALA A 123 10.83 -3.58 -4.70
N ALA A 124 11.92 -3.28 -5.40
CA ALA A 124 12.05 -2.06 -6.19
C ALA A 124 11.06 -2.02 -7.35
N ARG A 125 10.77 -3.18 -7.99
CA ARG A 125 9.74 -3.30 -9.03
C ARG A 125 8.37 -2.91 -8.50
N VAL A 126 8.00 -3.41 -7.33
CA VAL A 126 6.72 -3.10 -6.67
C VAL A 126 6.61 -1.62 -6.33
N ALA A 127 7.65 -1.04 -5.73
CA ALA A 127 7.67 0.39 -5.41
C ALA A 127 7.50 1.25 -6.67
N MET A 128 8.22 0.90 -7.74
CA MET A 128 8.12 1.58 -9.03
C MET A 128 6.71 1.50 -9.62
N THR A 129 6.10 0.30 -9.65
CA THR A 129 4.75 0.12 -10.19
C THR A 129 3.69 0.79 -9.34
N ALA A 130 3.78 0.72 -8.01
CA ALA A 130 2.84 1.38 -7.10
C ALA A 130 2.85 2.90 -7.28
N LEU A 131 4.03 3.52 -7.31
CA LEU A 131 4.18 4.96 -7.50
C LEU A 131 3.77 5.39 -8.91
N ALA A 132 4.06 4.61 -9.94
CA ALA A 132 3.61 4.89 -11.30
C ALA A 132 2.08 4.87 -11.42
N LEU A 133 1.41 3.88 -10.81
CA LEU A 133 -0.05 3.79 -10.78
C LEU A 133 -0.68 4.95 -9.99
N LEU A 134 -0.11 5.31 -8.83
CA LEU A 134 -0.57 6.46 -8.06
C LEU A 134 -0.36 7.77 -8.81
N GLY A 135 0.79 7.92 -9.47
CA GLY A 135 1.08 9.09 -10.31
C GLY A 135 0.11 9.20 -11.48
N SER A 136 -0.20 8.09 -12.17
CA SER A 136 -1.18 8.07 -13.25
C SER A 136 -2.59 8.43 -12.77
N LEU A 137 -3.00 7.91 -11.60
CA LEU A 137 -4.26 8.29 -10.96
C LEU A 137 -4.29 9.80 -10.62
N GLY A 138 -3.17 10.35 -10.13
CA GLY A 138 -3.02 11.78 -9.88
C GLY A 138 -3.12 12.63 -11.14
N VAL A 139 -2.48 12.21 -12.24
CA VAL A 139 -2.58 12.88 -13.55
C VAL A 139 -4.03 12.88 -14.06
N VAL A 140 -4.70 11.73 -14.01
CA VAL A 140 -6.12 11.62 -14.40
C VAL A 140 -6.97 12.55 -13.53
N GLY A 141 -6.73 12.59 -12.21
CA GLY A 141 -7.42 13.50 -11.31
C GLY A 141 -7.23 14.98 -11.66
N ILE A 142 -6.03 15.38 -12.09
CA ILE A 142 -5.75 16.75 -12.55
C ILE A 142 -6.51 17.04 -13.86
N LEU A 143 -6.43 16.14 -14.83
CA LEU A 143 -7.07 16.30 -16.15
C LEU A 143 -8.61 16.39 -16.05
N LEU A 144 -9.19 15.62 -15.14
CA LEU A 144 -10.64 15.63 -14.89
C LEU A 144 -11.08 16.69 -13.87
N GLY A 145 -10.16 17.49 -13.33
CA GLY A 145 -10.46 18.51 -12.34
C GLY A 145 -10.91 17.94 -10.98
N TRP A 146 -10.63 16.69 -10.69
CA TRP A 146 -11.03 16.05 -9.43
C TRP A 146 -10.33 16.70 -8.23
N PRO A 147 -11.03 16.86 -7.10
CA PRO A 147 -10.40 17.32 -5.87
C PRO A 147 -9.42 16.26 -5.33
N SER A 148 -8.42 16.71 -4.54
CA SER A 148 -7.39 15.81 -3.98
C SER A 148 -7.96 14.68 -3.13
N TYR A 149 -9.03 14.94 -2.38
CA TYR A 149 -9.70 13.93 -1.57
C TYR A 149 -10.35 12.82 -2.41
N ALA A 150 -10.80 13.12 -3.64
CA ALA A 150 -11.37 12.10 -4.52
C ALA A 150 -10.30 11.12 -5.02
N VAL A 151 -9.14 11.65 -5.43
CA VAL A 151 -7.97 10.84 -5.80
C VAL A 151 -7.51 9.97 -4.61
N ALA A 152 -7.45 10.57 -3.42
CA ALA A 152 -7.08 9.87 -2.19
C ALA A 152 -8.09 8.75 -1.85
N ALA A 153 -9.39 9.02 -1.91
CA ALA A 153 -10.42 8.02 -1.65
C ALA A 153 -10.30 6.81 -2.59
N LEU A 154 -10.11 7.06 -3.89
CA LEU A 154 -9.94 5.99 -4.88
C LEU A 154 -8.64 5.21 -4.66
N ALA A 155 -7.53 5.89 -4.36
CA ALA A 155 -6.27 5.24 -4.03
C ALA A 155 -6.40 4.33 -2.80
N ALA A 156 -7.11 4.78 -1.77
CA ALA A 156 -7.38 3.99 -0.57
C ALA A 156 -8.25 2.76 -0.88
N GLY A 157 -9.34 2.94 -1.63
CA GLY A 157 -10.26 1.86 -2.00
C GLY A 157 -9.63 0.75 -2.85
N LEU A 158 -8.62 1.09 -3.66
CA LEU A 158 -7.85 0.12 -4.45
C LEU A 158 -6.85 -0.70 -3.62
N GLY A 159 -6.48 -0.25 -2.42
CA GLY A 159 -5.47 -0.89 -1.58
C GLY A 159 -5.73 -2.37 -1.27
N PRO A 160 -6.89 -2.76 -0.71
CA PRO A 160 -7.20 -4.16 -0.41
C PRO A 160 -7.25 -5.04 -1.67
N ILE A 161 -7.68 -4.50 -2.80
CA ILE A 161 -7.69 -5.19 -4.09
C ILE A 161 -6.24 -5.46 -4.52
N ALA A 162 -5.37 -4.45 -4.42
CA ALA A 162 -3.96 -4.60 -4.73
C ALA A 162 -3.31 -5.69 -3.88
N VAL A 163 -3.53 -5.70 -2.56
CA VAL A 163 -2.99 -6.74 -1.65
C VAL A 163 -3.46 -8.14 -2.08
N ARG A 164 -4.72 -8.28 -2.48
CA ARG A 164 -5.28 -9.58 -2.93
C ARG A 164 -4.67 -10.07 -4.24
N LEU A 165 -4.26 -9.17 -5.13
CA LEU A 165 -3.65 -9.50 -6.43
C LEU A 165 -2.15 -9.81 -6.34
N LEU A 166 -1.44 -9.35 -5.28
CA LEU A 166 0.00 -9.52 -5.13
C LEU A 166 0.50 -10.96 -5.26
N PRO A 167 -0.14 -11.99 -4.66
CA PRO A 167 0.33 -13.37 -4.80
C PRO A 167 0.33 -13.85 -6.25
N GLY A 168 -0.69 -13.47 -7.04
CA GLY A 168 -0.77 -13.79 -8.47
C GLY A 168 0.32 -13.09 -9.30
N LEU A 169 0.67 -11.85 -8.95
CA LEU A 169 1.73 -11.10 -9.63
C LEU A 169 3.15 -11.57 -9.25
N GLY A 170 3.31 -12.21 -8.09
CA GLY A 170 4.58 -12.73 -7.62
C GLY A 170 4.98 -14.07 -8.26
N LEU A 171 4.01 -14.86 -8.70
CA LEU A 171 4.23 -16.19 -9.27
C LEU A 171 4.42 -16.09 -10.78
N GLU A 172 5.64 -15.84 -11.23
CA GLU A 172 6.03 -15.98 -12.63
C GLU A 172 6.48 -17.44 -12.84
N VAL A 173 5.55 -18.31 -13.27
CA VAL A 173 5.89 -19.68 -13.69
C VAL A 173 6.19 -19.61 -15.20
N PRO A 174 7.41 -19.92 -15.64
CA PRO A 174 7.72 -19.99 -17.07
C PRO A 174 6.83 -21.02 -17.76
N ASP A 175 6.30 -20.68 -18.95
CA ASP A 175 5.43 -21.56 -19.72
C ASP A 175 6.05 -22.94 -20.00
N GLU A 176 7.38 -23.00 -20.04
CA GLU A 176 8.15 -24.23 -20.21
C GLU A 176 8.00 -25.23 -19.04
N GLN A 177 7.56 -24.73 -17.85
CA GLN A 177 7.32 -25.53 -16.66
C GLN A 177 5.85 -25.93 -16.49
N LEU A 178 4.94 -25.32 -17.25
CA LEU A 178 3.54 -25.68 -17.29
C LEU A 178 3.40 -27.00 -18.06
N VAL A 179 2.88 -28.01 -17.39
CA VAL A 179 2.52 -29.26 -18.04
C VAL A 179 1.24 -29.00 -18.82
N ASP A 180 1.34 -28.85 -20.12
CA ASP A 180 0.20 -28.72 -21.02
C ASP A 180 -0.55 -30.07 -21.07
N VAL A 181 -1.49 -30.24 -20.14
CA VAL A 181 -2.31 -31.47 -20.02
C VAL A 181 -3.11 -31.72 -21.30
N GLU A 182 -3.50 -30.65 -21.99
CA GLU A 182 -4.27 -30.71 -23.23
C GLU A 182 -3.41 -31.25 -24.39
N ARG A 183 -2.14 -30.86 -24.45
CA ARG A 183 -1.17 -31.44 -25.39
C ARG A 183 -0.80 -32.88 -25.05
N LEU A 184 -0.78 -33.26 -23.77
CA LEU A 184 -0.54 -34.65 -23.39
C LEU A 184 -1.69 -35.56 -23.87
N SER A 185 -2.93 -35.11 -23.79
CA SER A 185 -4.09 -35.88 -24.25
C SER A 185 -4.13 -36.03 -25.80
N THR A 186 -3.72 -35.00 -26.53
CA THR A 186 -3.70 -35.03 -28.00
C THR A 186 -2.48 -35.77 -28.58
N THR A 187 -1.33 -35.75 -27.90
CA THR A 187 -0.13 -36.46 -28.35
C THR A 187 -0.16 -37.96 -28.10
N VAL A 188 -0.95 -38.48 -27.16
CA VAL A 188 -1.15 -39.89 -26.92
C VAL A 188 -1.81 -40.60 -28.12
N TRP A 189 -2.61 -39.86 -28.91
CA TRP A 189 -3.33 -40.37 -30.10
C TRP A 189 -2.68 -40.05 -31.43
N SER A 190 -1.66 -39.20 -31.47
CA SER A 190 -0.93 -38.90 -32.71
C SER A 190 0.30 -39.81 -32.82
N ALA A 191 0.25 -40.76 -33.76
CA ALA A 191 1.38 -41.66 -34.13
C ALA A 191 2.59 -40.92 -34.74
N ARG A 192 2.59 -39.58 -34.77
CA ARG A 192 3.68 -38.76 -35.29
C ARG A 192 4.55 -38.36 -34.12
N GLU A 193 5.81 -38.82 -34.10
CA GLU A 193 6.85 -38.40 -33.15
C GLU A 193 6.99 -36.87 -33.20
N VAL A 194 6.21 -36.15 -32.40
CA VAL A 194 6.49 -34.78 -32.06
C VAL A 194 7.72 -34.80 -31.21
N ARG A 195 8.84 -34.25 -31.68
CA ARG A 195 10.05 -34.03 -30.89
C ARG A 195 9.64 -33.19 -29.66
N VAL A 196 9.37 -33.88 -28.56
CA VAL A 196 9.10 -33.21 -27.28
C VAL A 196 10.37 -32.48 -26.88
N PRO A 197 10.38 -31.17 -26.75
CA PRO A 197 11.56 -30.46 -26.28
C PRO A 197 12.00 -31.08 -24.97
N ARG A 198 13.30 -31.44 -24.90
CA ARG A 198 13.86 -32.09 -23.72
C ARG A 198 13.50 -31.31 -22.51
N ARG A 199 12.66 -31.89 -21.63
CA ARG A 199 12.24 -31.29 -20.36
C ARG A 199 13.50 -30.89 -19.60
N ARG A 200 13.71 -29.60 -19.42
CA ARG A 200 14.75 -29.07 -18.56
C ARG A 200 14.45 -29.54 -17.13
N ARG A 201 15.38 -30.29 -16.51
CA ARG A 201 15.23 -30.65 -15.09
C ARG A 201 15.18 -29.38 -14.28
N VAL A 202 14.06 -29.13 -13.62
CA VAL A 202 13.89 -27.98 -12.73
C VAL A 202 14.82 -28.20 -11.52
N ARG A 203 15.76 -27.28 -11.32
CA ARG A 203 16.69 -27.36 -10.19
C ARG A 203 15.99 -26.79 -8.95
N VAL A 204 16.17 -27.44 -7.80
CA VAL A 204 15.62 -26.99 -6.51
C VAL A 204 16.03 -25.55 -6.20
N GLU A 205 17.24 -25.15 -6.61
CA GLU A 205 17.76 -23.78 -6.44
C GLU A 205 16.96 -22.75 -7.25
N GLU A 206 16.50 -23.11 -8.45
CA GLU A 206 15.67 -22.24 -9.30
C GLU A 206 14.29 -22.01 -8.65
N ILE A 207 13.69 -23.09 -8.13
CA ILE A 207 12.41 -22.99 -7.38
C ILE A 207 12.58 -22.13 -6.12
N ALA A 208 13.64 -22.39 -5.34
CA ALA A 208 13.91 -21.62 -4.14
C ALA A 208 14.16 -20.13 -4.41
N THR A 209 14.74 -19.81 -5.57
CA THR A 209 14.98 -18.42 -6.00
C THR A 209 13.69 -17.74 -6.44
N GLN A 210 12.86 -18.44 -7.22
CA GLN A 210 11.54 -17.96 -7.63
C GLN A 210 10.62 -17.72 -6.42
N PHE A 211 10.62 -18.66 -5.47
CA PHE A 211 9.83 -18.53 -4.25
C PHE A 211 10.28 -17.34 -3.39
N ARG A 212 11.59 -17.13 -3.23
CA ARG A 212 12.11 -15.95 -2.52
C ARG A 212 11.70 -14.66 -3.21
N HIS A 213 11.79 -14.62 -4.54
CA HIS A 213 11.39 -13.45 -5.32
C HIS A 213 9.89 -13.15 -5.16
N ALA A 214 9.03 -14.16 -5.28
CA ALA A 214 7.59 -14.03 -5.06
C ALA A 214 7.27 -13.51 -3.64
N ARG A 215 7.94 -14.08 -2.64
CA ARG A 215 7.81 -13.66 -1.24
C ARG A 215 8.21 -12.19 -1.03
N ASP A 216 9.32 -11.76 -1.64
CA ASP A 216 9.79 -10.37 -1.55
C ASP A 216 8.80 -9.40 -2.22
N ILE A 217 8.19 -9.77 -3.35
CA ILE A 217 7.15 -9.00 -4.02
C ILE A 217 5.92 -8.86 -3.12
N VAL A 218 5.42 -9.96 -2.56
CA VAL A 218 4.24 -9.94 -1.69
C VAL A 218 4.50 -9.11 -0.44
N ALA A 219 5.67 -9.28 0.20
CA ALA A 219 6.03 -8.55 1.39
C ALA A 219 6.14 -7.03 1.11
N ALA A 220 6.89 -6.64 0.09
CA ALA A 220 7.04 -5.24 -0.28
C ALA A 220 5.71 -4.63 -0.73
N GLY A 221 4.93 -5.35 -1.56
CA GLY A 221 3.65 -4.89 -2.05
C GLY A 221 2.63 -4.66 -0.94
N THR A 222 2.58 -5.55 0.03
CA THR A 222 1.71 -5.40 1.19
C THR A 222 2.08 -4.18 2.03
N VAL A 223 3.37 -3.95 2.29
CA VAL A 223 3.84 -2.78 3.04
C VAL A 223 3.52 -1.48 2.27
N TRP A 224 3.77 -1.45 0.96
CA TRP A 224 3.44 -0.29 0.13
C TRP A 224 1.94 -0.03 0.05
N ALA A 225 1.12 -1.06 -0.16
CA ALA A 225 -0.34 -0.92 -0.18
C ALA A 225 -0.86 -0.40 1.16
N SER A 226 -0.34 -0.92 2.28
CA SER A 226 -0.67 -0.45 3.63
C SER A 226 -0.32 1.03 3.82
N ALA A 227 0.88 1.44 3.43
CA ALA A 227 1.31 2.83 3.53
C ALA A 227 0.45 3.76 2.67
N VAL A 228 0.15 3.36 1.43
CA VAL A 228 -0.73 4.13 0.53
C VAL A 228 -2.13 4.30 1.11
N VAL A 229 -2.72 3.23 1.63
CA VAL A 229 -4.06 3.28 2.23
C VAL A 229 -4.08 4.26 3.41
N LEU A 230 -3.13 4.16 4.34
CA LEU A 230 -3.07 5.05 5.51
C LEU A 230 -2.84 6.51 5.12
N LEU A 231 -1.94 6.78 4.20
CA LEU A 231 -1.69 8.15 3.74
C LEU A 231 -2.90 8.73 2.99
N ALA A 232 -3.53 7.93 2.16
CA ALA A 232 -4.68 8.34 1.37
C ALA A 232 -5.90 8.61 2.28
N THR A 233 -6.17 7.77 3.28
CA THR A 233 -7.25 8.02 4.25
C THR A 233 -6.97 9.22 5.14
N ALA A 234 -5.71 9.45 5.56
CA ALA A 234 -5.32 10.65 6.28
C ALA A 234 -5.56 11.93 5.46
N VAL A 235 -5.21 11.92 4.16
CA VAL A 235 -5.52 13.03 3.24
C VAL A 235 -7.02 13.22 3.09
N LEU A 236 -7.76 12.13 2.87
CA LEU A 236 -9.22 12.17 2.78
C LEU A 236 -9.83 12.84 4.03
N LEU A 237 -9.45 12.42 5.23
CA LEU A 237 -10.01 12.94 6.49
C LEU A 237 -9.53 14.36 6.82
N SER A 238 -8.39 14.78 6.32
CA SER A 238 -7.88 16.15 6.56
C SER A 238 -8.59 17.23 5.76
N THR A 239 -9.33 16.87 4.71
CA THR A 239 -9.98 17.82 3.81
C THR A 239 -11.33 18.26 4.39
N ALA A 240 -11.52 19.56 4.59
CA ALA A 240 -12.77 20.17 5.02
C ALA A 240 -13.74 20.41 3.82
N GLY A 241 -15.01 20.69 4.11
CA GLY A 241 -15.98 21.16 3.10
C GLY A 241 -16.68 20.05 2.29
N ARG A 242 -16.52 18.77 2.67
CA ARG A 242 -17.24 17.67 2.02
C ARG A 242 -18.73 17.61 2.40
N GLY A 243 -19.58 17.18 1.46
CA GLY A 243 -20.99 16.94 1.70
C GLY A 243 -21.27 15.89 2.79
N ALA A 244 -22.46 15.88 3.35
CA ALA A 244 -22.83 14.93 4.41
C ALA A 244 -22.68 13.46 3.93
N VAL A 245 -23.11 13.16 2.69
CA VAL A 245 -23.01 11.84 2.09
C VAL A 245 -21.55 11.39 1.95
N ALA A 246 -20.65 12.29 1.49
CA ALA A 246 -19.23 11.99 1.35
C ALA A 246 -18.54 11.75 2.71
N ARG A 247 -18.98 12.43 3.79
CA ARG A 247 -18.49 12.19 5.16
C ARG A 247 -18.87 10.79 5.67
N TRP A 248 -20.14 10.37 5.45
CA TRP A 248 -20.56 9.01 5.73
C TRP A 248 -19.82 7.98 4.88
N GLY A 249 -19.58 8.29 3.60
CA GLY A 249 -18.77 7.48 2.70
C GLY A 249 -17.33 7.30 3.21
N ALA A 250 -16.71 8.36 3.72
CA ALA A 250 -15.37 8.28 4.29
C ALA A 250 -15.31 7.42 5.56
N PHE A 251 -16.32 7.53 6.44
CA PHE A 251 -16.45 6.64 7.60
C PHE A 251 -16.59 5.17 7.19
N ALA A 252 -17.53 4.89 6.27
CA ALA A 252 -17.74 3.54 5.75
C ALA A 252 -16.49 2.98 5.08
N LEU A 253 -15.78 3.80 4.29
CA LEU A 253 -14.54 3.43 3.64
C LEU A 253 -13.48 3.03 4.67
N CYS A 254 -13.21 3.86 5.69
CA CYS A 254 -12.23 3.54 6.73
C CYS A 254 -12.57 2.21 7.45
N LEU A 255 -13.85 1.98 7.76
CA LEU A 255 -14.30 0.75 8.40
C LEU A 255 -14.12 -0.47 7.50
N LEU A 256 -14.50 -0.38 6.23
CA LEU A 256 -14.33 -1.47 5.25
C LEU A 256 -12.85 -1.78 5.01
N LEU A 257 -12.00 -0.74 4.91
CA LEU A 257 -10.56 -0.91 4.77
C LEU A 257 -9.95 -1.58 6.01
N ALA A 258 -10.37 -1.17 7.22
CA ALA A 258 -9.93 -1.81 8.47
C ALA A 258 -10.31 -3.30 8.50
N LEU A 259 -11.54 -3.64 8.13
CA LEU A 259 -11.99 -5.03 8.04
C LEU A 259 -11.20 -5.81 6.98
N ALA A 260 -11.08 -5.26 5.76
CA ALA A 260 -10.37 -5.92 4.68
C ALA A 260 -8.91 -6.20 5.05
N MET A 261 -8.15 -5.18 5.48
CA MET A 261 -6.74 -5.33 5.87
C MET A 261 -6.57 -6.26 7.08
N GLY A 262 -7.45 -6.14 8.08
CA GLY A 262 -7.44 -6.99 9.27
C GLY A 262 -7.64 -8.46 8.93
N TYR A 263 -8.62 -8.79 8.10
CA TYR A 263 -8.88 -10.19 7.72
C TYR A 263 -7.85 -10.75 6.73
N GLN A 264 -7.35 -9.95 5.78
CA GLN A 264 -6.27 -10.34 4.87
C GLN A 264 -4.98 -10.73 5.63
N SER A 265 -4.73 -10.15 6.82
CA SER A 265 -3.58 -10.52 7.65
C SER A 265 -3.56 -12.01 8.04
N ARG A 266 -4.71 -12.71 8.01
CA ARG A 266 -4.83 -14.13 8.33
C ARG A 266 -4.22 -15.04 7.26
N SER A 267 -4.29 -14.62 6.00
CA SER A 267 -3.75 -15.38 4.85
C SER A 267 -2.23 -15.26 4.74
N VAL A 268 -1.65 -14.23 5.36
CA VAL A 268 -0.22 -13.92 5.25
C VAL A 268 0.56 -14.60 6.37
N ARG A 269 1.49 -15.50 6.01
CA ARG A 269 2.32 -16.26 6.96
C ARG A 269 3.54 -15.48 7.44
N ASP A 270 4.06 -14.58 6.61
CA ASP A 270 5.25 -13.79 6.92
C ASP A 270 4.95 -12.72 7.96
N ARG A 271 5.87 -12.54 8.91
CA ARG A 271 5.68 -11.60 10.04
C ARG A 271 5.55 -10.15 9.58
N LEU A 272 6.45 -9.68 8.69
CA LEU A 272 6.50 -8.29 8.26
C LEU A 272 5.20 -7.84 7.57
N PRO A 273 4.74 -8.45 6.49
CA PRO A 273 3.49 -8.05 5.84
C PRO A 273 2.26 -8.28 6.73
N ARG A 274 2.26 -9.31 7.58
CA ARG A 274 1.19 -9.54 8.55
C ARG A 274 1.07 -8.39 9.56
N TYR A 275 2.19 -7.95 10.14
CA TYR A 275 2.18 -6.80 11.05
C TYR A 275 1.82 -5.50 10.33
N ALA A 276 2.26 -5.29 9.10
CA ALA A 276 1.87 -4.13 8.31
C ALA A 276 0.36 -4.05 8.12
N LEU A 277 -0.30 -5.17 7.79
CA LEU A 277 -1.76 -5.23 7.66
C LEU A 277 -2.49 -5.01 8.99
N LEU A 278 -2.02 -5.62 10.09
CA LEU A 278 -2.63 -5.46 11.41
C LEU A 278 -2.49 -4.03 11.93
N THR A 279 -1.31 -3.42 11.81
CA THR A 279 -1.10 -2.02 12.22
C THR A 279 -1.94 -1.08 11.36
N SER A 280 -2.04 -1.33 10.05
CA SER A 280 -2.90 -0.55 9.18
C SER A 280 -4.38 -0.67 9.57
N ALA A 281 -4.86 -1.88 9.84
CA ALA A 281 -6.23 -2.10 10.29
C ALA A 281 -6.51 -1.35 11.60
N THR A 282 -5.57 -1.36 12.56
CA THR A 282 -5.71 -0.64 13.83
C THR A 282 -5.78 0.87 13.62
N VAL A 283 -4.88 1.43 12.79
CA VAL A 283 -4.88 2.87 12.48
C VAL A 283 -6.17 3.27 11.74
N LEU A 284 -6.63 2.47 10.79
CA LEU A 284 -7.88 2.72 10.05
C LEU A 284 -9.12 2.71 10.97
N VAL A 285 -9.14 1.88 12.02
CA VAL A 285 -10.20 1.95 13.04
C VAL A 285 -10.16 3.29 13.77
N LEU A 286 -8.98 3.79 14.13
CA LEU A 286 -8.84 5.12 14.75
C LEU A 286 -9.26 6.23 13.77
N GLU A 287 -8.89 6.13 12.51
CA GLU A 287 -9.33 7.06 11.46
C GLU A 287 -10.84 7.02 11.25
N ALA A 288 -11.48 5.84 11.36
CA ALA A 288 -12.94 5.72 11.32
C ALA A 288 -13.62 6.49 12.46
N VAL A 289 -13.04 6.48 13.68
CA VAL A 289 -13.53 7.29 14.80
C VAL A 289 -13.41 8.78 14.50
N VAL A 290 -12.29 9.21 13.90
CA VAL A 290 -12.10 10.61 13.48
C VAL A 290 -13.12 10.99 12.40
N ALA A 291 -13.37 10.10 11.42
CA ALA A 291 -14.38 10.30 10.40
C ALA A 291 -15.79 10.44 10.99
N LEU A 292 -16.13 9.60 11.97
CA LEU A 292 -17.43 9.64 12.64
C LEU A 292 -17.65 10.95 13.42
N ARG A 293 -16.58 11.49 14.06
CA ARG A 293 -16.62 12.81 14.69
C ARG A 293 -16.99 13.90 13.69
N GLN A 294 -16.51 13.83 12.45
CA GLN A 294 -16.84 14.82 11.40
C GLN A 294 -18.31 14.76 10.96
N VAL A 295 -18.98 13.64 11.20
CA VAL A 295 -20.40 13.44 10.87
C VAL A 295 -21.33 13.97 11.95
N GLY A 296 -21.10 13.58 13.20
CA GLY A 296 -22.08 13.77 14.28
C GLY A 296 -21.58 14.54 15.51
N GLY A 297 -20.38 15.13 15.47
CA GLY A 297 -19.85 15.94 16.58
C GLY A 297 -19.36 15.13 17.78
N LEU A 298 -19.40 15.74 18.99
CA LEU A 298 -18.84 15.15 20.22
C LEU A 298 -19.63 13.96 20.73
N ASP A 299 -20.95 13.97 20.61
CA ASP A 299 -21.79 12.86 21.11
C ASP A 299 -21.51 11.56 20.37
N THR A 300 -21.36 11.64 19.06
CA THR A 300 -20.98 10.49 18.25
C THR A 300 -19.57 10.00 18.53
N LEU A 301 -18.66 10.88 18.93
CA LEU A 301 -17.31 10.52 19.36
C LEU A 301 -17.34 9.66 20.63
N VAL A 302 -18.13 10.05 21.62
CA VAL A 302 -18.28 9.29 22.88
C VAL A 302 -18.84 7.88 22.60
N ILE A 303 -19.87 7.79 21.76
CA ILE A 303 -20.46 6.50 21.35
C ILE A 303 -19.41 5.65 20.61
N ALA A 304 -18.63 6.25 19.70
CA ALA A 304 -17.59 5.55 18.96
C ALA A 304 -16.49 5.01 19.89
N ILE A 305 -16.03 5.80 20.84
CA ILE A 305 -15.03 5.37 21.81
C ILE A 305 -15.57 4.20 22.66
N ALA A 306 -16.82 4.30 23.14
CA ALA A 306 -17.45 3.22 23.90
C ALA A 306 -17.54 1.92 23.06
N ALA A 307 -17.97 2.02 21.81
CA ALA A 307 -18.02 0.89 20.88
C ALA A 307 -16.63 0.29 20.63
N LEU A 308 -15.60 1.13 20.52
CA LEU A 308 -14.22 0.69 20.33
C LEU A 308 -13.69 -0.06 21.56
N VAL A 309 -13.99 0.41 22.76
CA VAL A 309 -13.64 -0.29 24.01
C VAL A 309 -14.31 -1.65 24.08
N VAL A 310 -15.62 -1.72 23.80
CA VAL A 310 -16.37 -2.99 23.79
C VAL A 310 -15.77 -3.95 22.74
N THR A 311 -15.51 -3.47 21.54
CA THR A 311 -14.88 -4.28 20.48
C THR A 311 -13.49 -4.76 20.90
N GLY A 312 -12.67 -3.92 21.52
CA GLY A 312 -11.36 -4.28 22.04
C GLY A 312 -11.43 -5.39 23.09
N VAL A 313 -12.38 -5.30 24.02
CA VAL A 313 -12.62 -6.34 25.05
C VAL A 313 -13.07 -7.66 24.38
N LEU A 314 -13.96 -7.61 23.40
CA LEU A 314 -14.41 -8.80 22.66
C LEU A 314 -13.26 -9.46 21.88
N VAL A 315 -12.39 -8.67 21.25
CA VAL A 315 -11.20 -9.18 20.56
C VAL A 315 -10.22 -9.82 21.53
N LEU A 316 -10.00 -9.23 22.70
CA LEU A 316 -9.16 -9.81 23.74
C LEU A 316 -9.75 -11.13 24.26
N ALA A 317 -11.04 -11.16 24.58
CA ALA A 317 -11.72 -12.38 25.00
C ALA A 317 -11.64 -13.48 23.94
N GLY A 318 -11.86 -13.12 22.66
CA GLY A 318 -11.72 -14.03 21.52
C GLY A 318 -10.30 -14.55 21.36
N SER A 319 -9.28 -13.70 21.56
CA SER A 319 -7.86 -14.11 21.48
C SER A 319 -7.50 -15.14 22.54
N VAL A 320 -8.02 -14.98 23.77
CA VAL A 320 -7.85 -15.95 24.86
C VAL A 320 -8.53 -17.28 24.53
N ALA A 321 -9.75 -17.24 23.99
CA ALA A 321 -10.48 -18.45 23.58
C ALA A 321 -9.74 -19.21 22.49
N LEU A 322 -9.23 -18.51 21.47
CA LEU A 322 -8.42 -19.09 20.39
C LEU A 322 -7.10 -19.67 20.92
N GLY A 323 -6.43 -18.98 21.88
CA GLY A 323 -5.22 -19.48 22.52
C GLY A 323 -5.44 -20.75 23.33
N ARG A 324 -6.69 -20.99 23.81
CA ARG A 324 -7.10 -22.24 24.48
C ARG A 324 -7.54 -23.35 23.50
N GLY A 325 -7.33 -23.16 22.20
CA GLY A 325 -7.63 -24.17 21.19
C GLY A 325 -9.08 -24.19 20.71
N TRP A 326 -9.87 -23.16 21.02
CA TRP A 326 -11.22 -23.06 20.51
C TRP A 326 -11.23 -22.72 19.01
N HIS A 327 -11.69 -23.63 18.17
CA HIS A 327 -11.78 -23.45 16.72
C HIS A 327 -13.21 -23.64 16.24
N SER A 328 -13.73 -22.64 15.53
CA SER A 328 -15.05 -22.68 14.92
C SER A 328 -14.94 -22.52 13.40
N THR A 329 -15.33 -23.56 12.67
CA THR A 329 -15.38 -23.52 11.19
C THR A 329 -16.40 -22.52 10.67
N ARG A 330 -17.48 -22.26 11.43
CA ARG A 330 -18.49 -21.26 11.07
C ARG A 330 -17.91 -19.84 11.14
N LEU A 331 -17.16 -19.52 12.21
CA LEU A 331 -16.51 -18.21 12.35
C LEU A 331 -15.44 -18.00 11.28
N SER A 332 -14.69 -19.03 10.90
CA SER A 332 -13.72 -18.92 9.81
C SER A 332 -14.40 -18.57 8.48
N ARG A 333 -15.50 -19.27 8.13
CA ARG A 333 -16.27 -18.98 6.90
C ARG A 333 -16.90 -17.58 6.93
N LEU A 334 -17.42 -17.15 8.08
CA LEU A 334 -17.94 -15.80 8.25
C LEU A 334 -16.85 -14.74 8.04
N ALA A 335 -15.66 -14.96 8.59
CA ALA A 335 -14.53 -14.07 8.41
C ALA A 335 -14.10 -13.97 6.94
N ASP A 336 -14.07 -15.09 6.21
CA ASP A 336 -13.73 -15.12 4.78
C ASP A 336 -14.81 -14.40 3.93
N ALA A 337 -16.08 -14.53 4.31
CA ALA A 337 -17.18 -13.80 3.67
C ALA A 337 -17.09 -12.30 3.95
N LEU A 338 -16.84 -11.89 5.20
CA LEU A 338 -16.66 -10.49 5.59
C LEU A 338 -15.46 -9.85 4.89
N GLU A 339 -14.33 -10.57 4.78
CA GLU A 339 -13.18 -10.11 4.00
C GLU A 339 -13.58 -9.82 2.55
N SER A 340 -14.24 -10.79 1.89
CA SER A 340 -14.62 -10.65 0.49
C SER A 340 -15.59 -9.49 0.27
N VAL A 341 -16.58 -9.33 1.14
CA VAL A 341 -17.54 -8.22 1.12
C VAL A 341 -16.82 -6.88 1.35
N ALA A 342 -15.92 -6.80 2.33
CA ALA A 342 -15.19 -5.58 2.63
C ALA A 342 -14.30 -5.15 1.47
N VAL A 343 -13.61 -6.09 0.80
CA VAL A 343 -12.78 -5.81 -0.38
C VAL A 343 -13.64 -5.32 -1.55
N VAL A 344 -14.78 -5.97 -1.81
CA VAL A 344 -15.67 -5.57 -2.93
C VAL A 344 -16.30 -4.21 -2.67
N LEU A 345 -16.77 -3.96 -1.45
CA LEU A 345 -17.43 -2.71 -1.10
C LEU A 345 -16.46 -1.53 -0.89
N SER A 346 -15.15 -1.77 -0.77
CA SER A 346 -14.16 -0.70 -0.61
C SER A 346 -14.17 0.29 -1.78
N LEU A 347 -14.34 -0.18 -3.01
CA LEU A 347 -14.36 0.69 -4.19
C LEU A 347 -15.64 1.52 -4.30
N PRO A 348 -16.87 0.96 -4.16
CA PRO A 348 -18.08 1.76 -4.07
C PRO A 348 -18.05 2.81 -2.93
N ALA A 349 -17.56 2.41 -1.74
CA ALA A 349 -17.42 3.35 -0.62
C ALA A 349 -16.42 4.47 -0.93
N ALA A 350 -15.34 4.16 -1.66
CA ALA A 350 -14.38 5.16 -2.11
C ALA A 350 -15.02 6.18 -3.09
N ILE A 351 -15.86 5.72 -4.01
CA ILE A 351 -16.61 6.59 -4.93
C ILE A 351 -17.55 7.52 -4.15
N VAL A 352 -18.24 7.00 -3.15
CA VAL A 352 -19.11 7.83 -2.28
C VAL A 352 -18.28 8.82 -1.48
N ALA A 353 -17.15 8.40 -0.90
CA ALA A 353 -16.24 9.26 -0.15
C ALA A 353 -15.59 10.36 -1.04
N ALA A 354 -15.43 10.07 -2.33
CA ALA A 354 -14.95 10.99 -3.35
C ALA A 354 -16.01 12.03 -3.81
N ASP A 355 -17.21 12.04 -3.19
CA ASP A 355 -18.35 12.87 -3.60
C ASP A 355 -18.88 12.53 -5.02
N GLY A 356 -18.64 11.29 -5.47
CA GLY A 356 -19.00 10.84 -6.82
C GLY A 356 -20.50 10.86 -7.10
N ILE A 357 -21.35 10.66 -6.08
CA ILE A 357 -22.81 10.75 -6.21
C ILE A 357 -23.23 12.16 -6.57
N GLU A 358 -22.66 13.17 -5.91
CA GLU A 358 -22.98 14.57 -6.19
C GLU A 358 -22.43 15.02 -7.55
N ALA A 359 -21.23 14.54 -7.91
CA ALA A 359 -20.67 14.78 -9.24
C ALA A 359 -21.56 14.19 -10.34
N PHE A 360 -22.06 12.97 -10.17
CA PHE A 360 -22.98 12.34 -11.10
C PHE A 360 -24.32 13.09 -11.19
N ARG A 361 -24.85 13.50 -10.05
CA ARG A 361 -26.09 14.29 -10.01
C ARG A 361 -25.97 15.60 -10.80
N ARG A 362 -24.84 16.31 -10.67
CA ARG A 362 -24.59 17.55 -11.41
C ARG A 362 -24.49 17.32 -12.93
N MET A 363 -23.93 16.19 -13.35
CA MET A 363 -23.86 15.84 -14.77
C MET A 363 -25.23 15.51 -15.37
N THR A 364 -26.18 15.02 -14.57
CA THR A 364 -27.50 14.61 -15.04
C THR A 364 -28.56 15.71 -14.91
N SER A 365 -28.31 16.74 -14.11
CA SER A 365 -29.26 17.86 -13.86
C SER A 365 -28.95 19.13 -14.67
N GLY A 366 -27.87 19.14 -15.44
CA GLY A 366 -27.53 20.21 -16.39
C GLY A 366 -27.95 19.82 -17.79
#